data_412d79d7798c21d525ae9ae43aa0b629
#
_entry.id   412d79d7798c21d525ae9ae43aa0b629
#
_cell.length_a   1.000
_cell.length_b   1.000
_cell.length_c   1.000
_cell.angle_alpha   90.00
_cell.angle_beta   90.00
_cell.angle_gamma   90.00
#
_symmetry.space_group_name_H-M   'P 1'
#
loop_
_entity.id
_entity.type
_entity.pdbx_description
1 polymer ?
#
loop_
_entity_poly.entity_id
_entity_poly.type
_entity_poly.pdbx_seq_one_letter_code
_entity_poly.pdbx_strand_id
1 'polypeptide(L)'
;MITLLKDLRRLRRTVGLPRPDRGRSLAIRHVDAGSCNGCEHELTLASGPYHDLQRFGLGVVASPRHADVLLVTGFVTTRMREPLLTAYRAMPEPRRVAALGDCAIGCGVLGTASELTGAVEELLPVDLRIPGCPPTPEAIAEALLGLIDGVQ
;
A
#
# COMPACT_ATOMS: atom_id res chain seq x y z
N MET A 1 23.62 26.36 5.61
CA MET A 1 23.69 25.03 4.97
C MET A 1 23.98 23.91 5.95
N ILE A 2 24.93 24.04 6.88
CA ILE A 2 25.27 23.02 7.90
C ILE A 2 24.13 22.78 8.94
N THR A 3 23.38 23.81 9.31
CA THR A 3 22.24 23.73 10.23
C THR A 3 21.10 22.90 9.65
N LEU A 4 20.73 23.11 8.39
CA LEU A 4 19.69 22.37 7.69
C LEU A 4 19.97 20.85 7.64
N LEU A 5 21.23 20.47 7.42
CA LEU A 5 21.66 19.06 7.42
C LEU A 5 21.60 18.42 8.82
N LYS A 6 21.84 19.19 9.89
CA LYS A 6 21.69 18.74 11.27
C LYS A 6 20.22 18.55 11.63
N ASP A 7 19.34 19.48 11.20
CA ASP A 7 17.91 19.40 11.45
C ASP A 7 17.26 18.27 10.67
N LEU A 8 17.66 18.02 9.42
CA LEU A 8 17.24 16.84 8.63
C LEU A 8 17.67 15.51 9.28
N ARG A 9 18.90 15.47 9.88
CA ARG A 9 19.35 14.28 10.63
C ARG A 9 18.58 14.08 11.93
N ARG A 10 18.16 15.16 12.58
CA ARG A 10 17.35 15.14 13.81
C ARG A 10 15.93 14.67 13.51
N LEU A 11 15.30 15.18 12.45
CA LEU A 11 13.98 14.75 11.96
C LEU A 11 13.97 13.27 11.55
N ARG A 12 15.02 12.78 10.90
CA ARG A 12 15.17 11.36 10.57
C ARG A 12 15.19 10.43 11.80
N ARG A 13 15.74 10.91 12.94
CA ARG A 13 15.76 10.15 14.20
C ARG A 13 14.41 10.14 14.90
N THR A 14 13.58 11.18 14.69
CA THR A 14 12.26 11.31 15.34
C THR A 14 11.20 10.45 14.66
N VAL A 15 11.31 10.20 13.35
CA VAL A 15 10.33 9.44 12.59
C VAL A 15 10.57 7.92 12.64
N GLY A 16 11.73 7.46 13.16
CA GLY A 16 11.98 6.03 13.43
C GLY A 16 11.96 5.07 12.23
N LEU A 17 11.72 5.58 11.01
CA LEU A 17 11.64 4.74 9.82
C LEU A 17 13.03 4.23 9.40
N PRO A 18 13.15 2.96 8.98
CA PRO A 18 14.39 2.38 8.51
C PRO A 18 14.95 3.17 7.31
N ARG A 19 16.28 3.20 7.19
CA ARG A 19 16.93 3.83 6.02
C ARG A 19 16.63 3.01 4.79
N PRO A 20 16.18 3.63 3.68
CA PRO A 20 16.06 2.90 2.42
C PRO A 20 17.46 2.40 2.03
N ASP A 21 17.54 1.12 1.70
CA ASP A 21 18.74 0.58 1.06
C ASP A 21 18.89 1.25 -0.31
N ARG A 22 20.08 1.83 -0.57
CA ARG A 22 20.34 2.58 -1.78
C ARG A 22 20.32 1.63 -2.97
N GLY A 23 19.21 1.58 -3.69
CA GLY A 23 19.11 0.81 -4.92
C GLY A 23 17.83 -0.02 -5.05
N ARG A 24 16.98 -0.06 -4.04
CA ARG A 24 15.70 -0.76 -4.11
C ARG A 24 14.55 0.24 -4.07
N SER A 25 13.65 0.13 -5.03
CA SER A 25 12.41 0.90 -5.08
C SER A 25 11.25 -0.05 -5.34
N LEU A 26 10.06 0.34 -4.89
CA LEU A 26 8.82 -0.40 -5.09
C LEU A 26 7.80 0.51 -5.77
N ALA A 27 7.41 0.16 -6.98
CA ALA A 27 6.35 0.84 -7.70
C ALA A 27 4.99 0.23 -7.30
N ILE A 28 4.09 1.08 -6.79
CA ILE A 28 2.83 0.66 -6.21
C ILE A 28 1.68 1.11 -7.10
N ARG A 29 0.84 0.19 -7.55
CA ARG A 29 -0.47 0.50 -8.13
C ARG A 29 -1.53 0.36 -7.07
N HIS A 30 -2.15 1.46 -6.67
CA HIS A 30 -3.30 1.44 -5.77
C HIS A 30 -4.60 1.20 -6.56
N VAL A 31 -5.46 0.33 -6.02
CA VAL A 31 -6.82 0.06 -6.53
C VAL A 31 -7.79 0.05 -5.35
N ASP A 32 -8.75 0.96 -5.40
CA ASP A 32 -9.92 0.94 -4.52
C ASP A 32 -10.92 -0.10 -5.04
N ALA A 33 -11.19 -1.14 -4.26
CA ALA A 33 -12.10 -2.23 -4.62
C ALA A 33 -13.51 -2.05 -4.02
N GLY A 34 -13.69 -1.07 -3.14
CA GLY A 34 -14.94 -0.75 -2.45
C GLY A 34 -14.69 -0.30 -1.01
N SER A 35 -13.84 0.69 -0.83
CA SER A 35 -13.46 1.23 0.47
C SER A 35 -14.40 2.34 0.95
N CYS A 36 -14.25 2.74 2.20
CA CYS A 36 -14.88 3.93 2.78
C CYS A 36 -14.02 5.19 2.67
N ASN A 37 -12.94 5.16 1.90
CA ASN A 37 -11.88 6.17 1.75
C ASN A 37 -10.97 6.39 2.99
N GLY A 38 -11.17 5.71 4.10
CA GLY A 38 -10.29 5.84 5.27
C GLY A 38 -8.84 5.47 4.95
N CYS A 39 -8.63 4.30 4.34
CA CYS A 39 -7.31 3.82 3.93
C CYS A 39 -6.65 4.71 2.87
N GLU A 40 -7.44 5.27 1.94
CA GLU A 40 -6.96 6.19 0.90
C GLU A 40 -6.48 7.52 1.49
N HIS A 41 -7.16 8.02 2.51
CA HIS A 41 -6.72 9.22 3.23
C HIS A 41 -5.37 8.99 3.92
N GLU A 42 -5.21 7.86 4.60
CA GLU A 42 -3.93 7.51 5.25
C GLU A 42 -2.81 7.27 4.21
N LEU A 43 -3.11 6.63 3.08
CA LEU A 43 -2.16 6.47 1.98
C LEU A 43 -1.75 7.82 1.37
N THR A 44 -2.70 8.77 1.27
CA THR A 44 -2.43 10.13 0.81
C THR A 44 -1.55 10.87 1.81
N LEU A 45 -1.83 10.76 3.11
CA LEU A 45 -0.97 11.32 4.17
C LEU A 45 0.43 10.70 4.15
N ALA A 46 0.53 9.39 3.96
CA ALA A 46 1.81 8.68 3.82
C ALA A 46 2.64 9.21 2.64
N SER A 47 1.98 9.58 1.54
CA SER A 47 2.61 10.17 0.36
C SER A 47 2.90 11.67 0.51
N GLY A 48 2.37 12.31 1.56
CA GLY A 48 2.55 13.74 1.84
C GLY A 48 3.96 14.09 2.33
N PRO A 49 4.27 15.40 2.44
CA PRO A 49 5.62 15.88 2.73
C PRO A 49 6.16 15.49 4.12
N TYR A 50 5.29 15.13 5.06
CA TYR A 50 5.69 14.72 6.40
C TYR A 50 6.25 13.29 6.43
N HIS A 51 5.55 12.33 5.81
CA HIS A 51 5.95 10.93 5.76
C HIS A 51 6.83 10.61 4.55
N ASP A 52 6.50 11.19 3.38
CA ASP A 52 7.27 11.16 2.14
C ASP A 52 7.73 9.74 1.73
N LEU A 53 6.76 8.89 1.38
CA LEU A 53 7.01 7.52 0.92
C LEU A 53 8.05 7.46 -0.20
N GLN A 54 8.08 8.45 -1.09
CA GLN A 54 9.03 8.48 -2.22
C GLN A 54 10.50 8.57 -1.75
N ARG A 55 10.74 9.23 -0.61
CA ARG A 55 12.06 9.29 0.01
C ARG A 55 12.58 7.91 0.41
N PHE A 56 11.69 6.95 0.64
CA PHE A 56 12.01 5.57 0.99
C PHE A 56 11.99 4.63 -0.22
N GLY A 57 11.84 5.17 -1.43
CA GLY A 57 11.78 4.39 -2.65
C GLY A 57 10.40 3.78 -2.93
N LEU A 58 9.35 4.19 -2.20
CA LEU A 58 7.97 3.74 -2.40
C LEU A 58 7.24 4.75 -3.28
N GLY A 59 6.95 4.40 -4.53
CA GLY A 59 6.31 5.30 -5.50
C GLY A 59 4.96 4.78 -5.97
N VAL A 60 3.92 5.64 -5.94
CA VAL A 60 2.62 5.30 -6.53
C VAL A 60 2.64 5.57 -8.04
N VAL A 61 2.26 4.57 -8.83
CA VAL A 61 2.24 4.65 -10.30
C VAL A 61 0.82 4.55 -10.85
N ALA A 62 0.58 5.29 -11.94
CA ALA A 62 -0.74 5.35 -12.55
C ALA A 62 -1.11 4.08 -13.35
N SER A 63 -0.13 3.33 -13.86
CA SER A 63 -0.38 2.15 -14.67
C SER A 63 0.07 0.88 -13.97
N PRO A 64 -0.75 -0.18 -13.93
CA PRO A 64 -0.35 -1.47 -13.37
C PRO A 64 0.83 -2.12 -14.11
N ARG A 65 1.08 -1.76 -15.36
CA ARG A 65 2.20 -2.29 -16.16
C ARG A 65 3.58 -1.86 -15.65
N HIS A 66 3.63 -0.86 -14.79
CA HIS A 66 4.85 -0.35 -14.18
C HIS A 66 4.90 -0.61 -12.67
N ALA A 67 3.96 -1.40 -12.16
CA ALA A 67 3.86 -1.68 -10.72
C ALA A 67 4.52 -3.01 -10.36
N ASP A 68 5.21 -3.02 -9.24
CA ASP A 68 5.75 -4.20 -8.58
C ASP A 68 4.73 -4.80 -7.60
N VAL A 69 3.87 -3.94 -7.04
CA VAL A 69 2.84 -4.30 -6.05
C VAL A 69 1.49 -3.69 -6.41
N LEU A 70 0.45 -4.51 -6.35
CA LEU A 70 -0.95 -4.09 -6.38
C LEU A 70 -1.42 -3.88 -4.94
N LEU A 71 -1.60 -2.62 -4.53
CA LEU A 71 -2.13 -2.27 -3.22
C LEU A 71 -3.64 -2.11 -3.31
N VAL A 72 -4.38 -2.98 -2.65
CA VAL A 72 -5.84 -3.02 -2.73
C VAL A 72 -6.46 -2.57 -1.41
N THR A 73 -7.43 -1.66 -1.48
CA THR A 73 -8.21 -1.17 -0.35
C THR A 73 -9.68 -1.56 -0.46
N GLY A 74 -10.32 -1.73 0.69
CA GLY A 74 -11.75 -2.07 0.76
C GLY A 74 -12.07 -3.53 0.47
N PHE A 75 -13.33 -3.90 0.69
CA PHE A 75 -13.88 -5.17 0.22
C PHE A 75 -14.01 -5.17 -1.29
N VAL A 76 -13.82 -6.33 -1.91
CA VAL A 76 -14.02 -6.43 -3.36
C VAL A 76 -15.52 -6.41 -3.66
N THR A 77 -15.97 -5.36 -4.31
CA THR A 77 -17.36 -5.28 -4.79
C THR A 77 -17.52 -6.08 -6.08
N THR A 78 -18.74 -6.53 -6.37
CA THR A 78 -19.07 -7.25 -7.60
C THR A 78 -18.66 -6.47 -8.86
N ARG A 79 -18.80 -5.14 -8.84
CA ARG A 79 -18.42 -4.28 -9.97
C ARG A 79 -16.92 -4.12 -10.14
N MET A 80 -16.16 -4.13 -9.03
CA MET A 80 -14.70 -3.97 -9.05
C MET A 80 -13.93 -5.28 -9.27
N ARG A 81 -14.61 -6.42 -9.21
CA ARG A 81 -13.99 -7.74 -9.40
C ARG A 81 -13.22 -7.85 -10.71
N GLU A 82 -13.84 -7.58 -11.84
CA GLU A 82 -13.18 -7.68 -13.15
C GLU A 82 -12.13 -6.58 -13.41
N PRO A 83 -12.35 -5.30 -13.07
CA PRO A 83 -11.31 -4.27 -13.10
C PRO A 83 -10.07 -4.64 -12.28
N LEU A 84 -10.25 -5.19 -11.07
CA LEU A 84 -9.15 -5.60 -10.19
C LEU A 84 -8.34 -6.75 -10.81
N LEU A 85 -9.01 -7.78 -11.33
CA LEU A 85 -8.36 -8.89 -12.04
C LEU A 85 -7.61 -8.40 -13.28
N THR A 86 -8.18 -7.45 -14.02
CA THR A 86 -7.55 -6.87 -15.21
C THR A 86 -6.29 -6.10 -14.83
N ALA A 87 -6.33 -5.31 -13.75
CA ALA A 87 -5.16 -4.61 -13.23
C ALA A 87 -4.05 -5.60 -12.81
N TYR A 88 -4.40 -6.65 -12.08
CA TYR A 88 -3.47 -7.69 -11.67
C TYR A 88 -2.81 -8.40 -12.85
N ARG A 89 -3.60 -8.80 -13.88
CA ARG A 89 -3.07 -9.47 -15.08
C ARG A 89 -2.17 -8.57 -15.92
N ALA A 90 -2.35 -7.25 -15.84
CA ALA A 90 -1.55 -6.27 -16.58
C ALA A 90 -0.19 -5.98 -15.93
N MET A 91 0.04 -6.42 -14.68
CA MET A 91 1.32 -6.25 -13.99
C MET A 91 2.38 -7.21 -14.56
N PRO A 92 3.66 -6.80 -14.58
CA PRO A 92 4.77 -7.69 -14.91
C PRO A 92 5.00 -8.72 -13.79
N GLU A 93 5.61 -9.86 -14.13
CA GLU A 93 6.09 -10.81 -13.13
C GLU A 93 7.46 -10.34 -12.53
N PRO A 94 7.71 -10.61 -11.24
CA PRO A 94 6.85 -11.23 -10.24
C PRO A 94 5.80 -10.26 -9.71
N ARG A 95 4.52 -10.63 -9.74
CA ARG A 95 3.38 -9.83 -9.25
C ARG A 95 3.23 -10.04 -7.76
N ARG A 96 3.04 -8.97 -7.02
CA ARG A 96 2.71 -9.01 -5.60
C ARG A 96 1.41 -8.28 -5.32
N VAL A 97 0.67 -8.75 -4.34
CA VAL A 97 -0.59 -8.15 -3.89
C VAL A 97 -0.50 -7.82 -2.42
N ALA A 98 -0.82 -6.58 -2.08
CA ALA A 98 -0.94 -6.10 -0.70
C ALA A 98 -2.39 -5.71 -0.42
N ALA A 99 -2.97 -6.26 0.63
CA ALA A 99 -4.28 -5.89 1.14
C ALA A 99 -4.12 -4.85 2.26
N LEU A 100 -4.66 -3.64 2.03
CA LEU A 100 -4.57 -2.51 2.95
C LEU A 100 -5.87 -2.28 3.69
N GLY A 101 -5.82 -2.39 4.99
CA GLY A 101 -6.93 -2.18 5.90
C GLY A 101 -7.78 -3.44 6.15
N ASP A 102 -8.50 -3.41 7.27
CA ASP A 102 -9.30 -4.55 7.74
C ASP A 102 -10.36 -5.01 6.74
N CYS A 103 -10.94 -4.08 5.96
CA CYS A 103 -11.90 -4.41 4.92
C CYS A 103 -11.27 -5.27 3.81
N ALA A 104 -10.09 -4.92 3.33
CA ALA A 104 -9.38 -5.67 2.30
C ALA A 104 -8.96 -7.08 2.76
N ILE A 105 -8.69 -7.23 4.08
CA ILE A 105 -8.32 -8.49 4.72
C ILE A 105 -9.54 -9.36 5.04
N GLY A 106 -10.77 -8.78 5.00
CA GLY A 106 -12.01 -9.50 5.32
C GLY A 106 -12.48 -9.38 6.76
N CYS A 107 -11.83 -8.54 7.57
CA CYS A 107 -12.18 -8.32 8.99
C CYS A 107 -12.96 -7.02 9.24
N GLY A 108 -13.24 -6.24 8.20
CA GLY A 108 -13.87 -4.93 8.32
C GLY A 108 -15.38 -5.00 8.62
N VAL A 109 -15.89 -3.94 9.23
CA VAL A 109 -17.32 -3.82 9.64
C VAL A 109 -18.30 -3.76 8.47
N LEU A 110 -17.84 -3.48 7.26
CA LEU A 110 -18.68 -3.38 6.06
C LEU A 110 -18.96 -4.72 5.36
N GLY A 111 -18.41 -5.82 5.86
CA GLY A 111 -18.38 -7.14 5.23
C GLY A 111 -19.74 -7.86 5.04
N THR A 112 -20.86 -7.24 5.43
CA THR A 112 -22.19 -7.87 5.40
C THR A 112 -23.06 -7.41 4.21
N ALA A 113 -22.58 -6.52 3.35
CA ALA A 113 -23.37 -6.00 2.23
C ALA A 113 -23.44 -7.04 1.09
N SER A 114 -24.63 -7.22 0.51
CA SER A 114 -24.90 -8.20 -0.55
C SER A 114 -24.16 -7.97 -1.87
N GLU A 115 -23.60 -6.78 -2.05
CA GLU A 115 -22.84 -6.40 -3.26
C GLU A 115 -21.35 -6.70 -3.14
N LEU A 116 -20.89 -7.23 -1.99
CA LEU A 116 -19.49 -7.57 -1.76
C LEU A 116 -19.22 -9.01 -2.23
N THR A 117 -18.09 -9.16 -2.92
CA THR A 117 -17.61 -10.48 -3.35
C THR A 117 -16.80 -11.15 -2.22
N GLY A 118 -16.25 -10.34 -1.29
CA GLY A 118 -15.45 -10.82 -0.16
C GLY A 118 -14.14 -10.08 0.02
N ALA A 119 -13.22 -10.70 0.75
CA ALA A 119 -11.87 -10.21 0.95
C ALA A 119 -11.03 -10.30 -0.35
N VAL A 120 -9.93 -9.56 -0.40
CA VAL A 120 -9.01 -9.60 -1.56
C VAL A 120 -8.44 -11.01 -1.77
N GLU A 121 -8.15 -11.74 -0.68
CA GLU A 121 -7.57 -13.08 -0.74
C GLU A 121 -8.51 -14.15 -1.35
N GLU A 122 -9.80 -13.90 -1.39
CA GLU A 122 -10.76 -14.79 -2.07
C GLU A 122 -10.66 -14.69 -3.60
N LEU A 123 -10.01 -13.64 -4.11
CA LEU A 123 -9.89 -13.37 -5.52
C LEU A 123 -8.44 -13.42 -6.04
N LEU A 124 -7.48 -12.97 -5.24
CA LEU A 124 -6.07 -12.83 -5.59
C LEU A 124 -5.16 -13.40 -4.49
N PRO A 125 -3.98 -13.95 -4.84
CA PRO A 125 -2.99 -14.32 -3.84
C PRO A 125 -2.47 -13.06 -3.12
N VAL A 126 -2.66 -12.96 -1.82
CA VAL A 126 -2.21 -11.82 -1.00
C VAL A 126 -0.87 -12.15 -0.36
N ASP A 127 0.17 -11.40 -0.74
CA ASP A 127 1.53 -11.54 -0.21
C ASP A 127 1.74 -10.73 1.08
N LEU A 128 1.03 -9.60 1.22
CA LEU A 128 1.15 -8.71 2.37
C LEU A 128 -0.23 -8.29 2.87
N ARG A 129 -0.45 -8.38 4.18
CA ARG A 129 -1.63 -7.84 4.86
C ARG A 129 -1.23 -6.71 5.78
N ILE A 130 -1.88 -5.55 5.63
CA ILE A 130 -1.66 -4.34 6.44
C ILE A 130 -2.94 -4.07 7.22
N PRO A 131 -3.05 -4.57 8.46
CA PRO A 131 -4.27 -4.44 9.26
C PRO A 131 -4.45 -3.01 9.79
N GLY A 132 -5.70 -2.65 10.06
CA GLY A 132 -6.12 -1.37 10.63
C GLY A 132 -7.36 -0.82 9.95
N CYS A 133 -8.11 0.04 10.66
CA CYS A 133 -9.35 0.62 10.13
C CYS A 133 -9.44 2.13 10.44
N PRO A 134 -8.67 2.97 9.70
CA PRO A 134 -7.56 2.66 8.79
C PRO A 134 -6.23 2.37 9.51
N PRO A 135 -5.24 1.75 8.86
CA PRO A 135 -3.87 1.69 9.37
C PRO A 135 -3.19 3.05 9.27
N THR A 136 -2.25 3.34 10.18
CA THR A 136 -1.54 4.63 10.16
C THR A 136 -0.55 4.73 9.00
N PRO A 137 -0.16 5.96 8.58
CA PRO A 137 0.82 6.16 7.52
C PRO A 137 2.16 5.45 7.78
N GLU A 138 2.61 5.42 9.05
CA GLU A 138 3.82 4.73 9.47
C GLU A 138 3.69 3.20 9.27
N ALA A 139 2.57 2.61 9.70
CA ALA A 139 2.31 1.19 9.54
C ALA A 139 2.26 0.78 8.06
N ILE A 140 1.68 1.63 7.20
CA ILE A 140 1.67 1.44 5.74
C ILE A 140 3.10 1.45 5.19
N ALA A 141 3.91 2.45 5.58
CA ALA A 141 5.27 2.60 5.12
C ALA A 141 6.15 1.41 5.56
N GLU A 142 6.10 1.03 6.83
CA GLU A 142 6.88 -0.09 7.40
C GLU A 142 6.54 -1.42 6.71
N ALA A 143 5.26 -1.71 6.53
CA ALA A 143 4.82 -2.94 5.89
C ALA A 143 5.28 -3.02 4.42
N LEU A 144 5.17 -1.93 3.66
CA LEU A 144 5.61 -1.88 2.26
C LEU A 144 7.14 -1.95 2.13
N LEU A 145 7.89 -1.36 3.08
CA LEU A 145 9.35 -1.49 3.14
C LEU A 145 9.78 -2.93 3.39
N GLY A 146 9.03 -3.66 4.21
CA GLY A 146 9.25 -5.10 4.45
C GLY A 146 9.21 -5.94 3.17
N LEU A 147 8.41 -5.55 2.16
CA LEU A 147 8.40 -6.20 0.84
C LEU A 147 9.68 -5.94 0.05
N ILE A 148 10.35 -4.81 0.25
CA ILE A 148 11.62 -4.51 -0.40
C ILE A 148 12.72 -5.40 0.17
N ASP A 149 12.74 -5.57 1.49
CA ASP A 149 13.79 -6.33 2.21
C ASP A 149 13.62 -7.85 2.01
N GLY A 150 12.40 -8.33 1.83
CA GLY A 150 12.06 -9.74 1.59
C GLY A 150 12.38 -10.27 0.19
N VAL A 151 12.89 -9.45 -0.73
CA VAL A 151 13.36 -9.84 -2.07
C VAL A 151 14.81 -10.30 -2.01
N GLN A 152 15.02 -11.51 -1.49
CA GLN A 152 16.26 -12.28 -1.71
C GLN A 152 15.95 -13.49 -2.57
#